data_96e49b74e8d28acfe63ee111f995389f
#
_entry.id   96e49b74e8d28acfe63ee111f995389f
#
_cell.length_a   1.000
_cell.length_b   1.000
_cell.length_c   1.000
_cell.angle_alpha   90.00
_cell.angle_beta   90.00
_cell.angle_gamma   90.00
#
_symmetry.space_group_name_H-M   'P 1'
#
loop_
_entity.id
_entity.type
_entity.pdbx_description
1 polymer ?
#
loop_
_entity_poly.entity_id
_entity_poly.type
_entity_poly.pdbx_seq_one_letter_code
_entity_poly.pdbx_strand_id
1 'polypeptide(L)'
;MAQSKLDEVVSLAKRRGFVFPAGEIYGGTRSAWDYGPLGVALKDNIKREWWRSMVVTRGDVVGVDTSIILPTPVWVASGHVAVFNDPLVECLNCHKRQRSDKLEESYAEKHGDKLPENGMADIVCPDCGTRGKWTEPRDFNMMLRTHLGPVEDENSLHYLRPETAQGIFVDFKNVMTSSRKKPPFGIANMGKSFRNEITPGNFIFRTREFEQMEMEFFVTPGTDEEWHQYWIDARTRWYI
;
A
#
# COMPACT_ATOMS: atom_id res chain seq x y z
N MET A 1 -27.27 10.32 15.28
CA MET A 1 -26.04 9.52 15.50
C MET A 1 -24.91 10.50 15.79
N ALA A 2 -24.13 10.29 16.84
CA ALA A 2 -22.97 11.12 17.14
C ALA A 2 -21.97 11.00 15.98
N GLN A 3 -21.47 12.10 15.50
CA GLN A 3 -20.44 12.15 14.47
C GLN A 3 -19.15 11.52 15.03
N SER A 4 -18.51 10.62 14.30
CA SER A 4 -17.26 10.03 14.76
C SER A 4 -16.14 11.10 14.75
N LYS A 5 -15.15 10.97 15.61
CA LYS A 5 -13.98 11.85 15.62
C LYS A 5 -13.28 11.89 14.25
N LEU A 6 -13.31 10.77 13.52
CA LEU A 6 -12.77 10.70 12.17
C LEU A 6 -13.58 11.56 11.20
N ASP A 7 -14.92 11.53 11.26
CA ASP A 7 -15.78 12.35 10.38
C ASP A 7 -15.54 13.86 10.60
N GLU A 8 -15.30 14.26 11.83
CA GLU A 8 -14.95 15.65 12.14
C GLU A 8 -13.62 16.07 11.53
N VAL A 9 -12.59 15.20 11.62
CA VAL A 9 -11.27 15.42 11.00
C VAL A 9 -11.38 15.46 9.48
N VAL A 10 -12.12 14.53 8.86
CA VAL A 10 -12.36 14.51 7.40
C VAL A 10 -13.05 15.79 6.93
N SER A 11 -14.09 16.21 7.64
CA SER A 11 -14.80 17.45 7.33
C SER A 11 -13.90 18.69 7.45
N LEU A 12 -13.10 18.75 8.51
CA LEU A 12 -12.12 19.83 8.71
C LEU A 12 -11.07 19.83 7.59
N ALA A 13 -10.49 18.68 7.26
CA ALA A 13 -9.45 18.53 6.26
C ALA A 13 -9.92 19.03 4.86
N LYS A 14 -11.15 18.69 4.47
CA LYS A 14 -11.75 19.17 3.22
C LYS A 14 -11.95 20.70 3.23
N ARG A 15 -12.61 21.21 4.25
CA ARG A 15 -12.91 22.65 4.37
C ARG A 15 -11.67 23.53 4.44
N ARG A 16 -10.58 23.04 5.02
CA ARG A 16 -9.33 23.77 5.17
C ARG A 16 -8.37 23.57 4.00
N GLY A 17 -8.74 22.79 2.99
CA GLY A 17 -7.92 22.55 1.80
C GLY A 17 -6.68 21.69 2.08
N PHE A 18 -6.79 20.71 2.96
CA PHE A 18 -5.79 19.65 3.09
C PHE A 18 -5.94 18.62 1.99
N VAL A 19 -7.18 18.21 1.70
CA VAL A 19 -7.48 17.26 0.63
C VAL A 19 -8.80 17.60 -0.05
N PHE A 20 -8.90 17.19 -1.32
CA PHE A 20 -10.11 17.25 -2.12
C PHE A 20 -10.39 15.89 -2.76
N PRO A 21 -11.65 15.48 -2.99
CA PRO A 21 -11.94 14.31 -3.82
C PRO A 21 -11.38 14.51 -5.24
N ALA A 22 -10.57 13.55 -5.71
CA ALA A 22 -9.97 13.66 -7.04
C ALA A 22 -11.01 13.59 -8.14
N GLY A 23 -10.99 14.54 -9.07
CA GLY A 23 -11.92 14.61 -10.19
C GLY A 23 -13.37 14.93 -9.79
N GLU A 24 -13.59 15.62 -8.67
CA GLU A 24 -14.93 15.86 -8.09
C GLU A 24 -15.91 16.47 -9.08
N ILE A 25 -15.49 17.41 -9.92
CA ILE A 25 -16.34 18.06 -10.95
C ILE A 25 -16.90 17.10 -12.01
N TYR A 26 -16.31 15.91 -12.12
CA TYR A 26 -16.77 14.82 -13.01
C TYR A 26 -17.36 13.63 -12.23
N GLY A 27 -17.77 13.83 -10.99
CA GLY A 27 -18.34 12.79 -10.13
C GLY A 27 -17.32 12.09 -9.24
N GLY A 28 -16.04 12.36 -9.41
CA GLY A 28 -14.96 11.85 -8.59
C GLY A 28 -14.67 10.35 -8.76
N THR A 29 -13.55 9.92 -8.23
CA THR A 29 -13.18 8.49 -8.10
C THR A 29 -13.22 8.11 -6.62
N ARG A 30 -13.91 7.03 -6.28
CA ARG A 30 -14.01 6.57 -4.89
C ARG A 30 -12.63 6.35 -4.29
N SER A 31 -12.38 6.98 -3.14
CA SER A 31 -11.13 6.89 -2.39
C SER A 31 -9.89 7.31 -3.18
N ALA A 32 -10.06 8.28 -4.06
CA ALA A 32 -8.99 9.03 -4.69
C ALA A 32 -9.02 10.48 -4.16
N TRP A 33 -7.86 11.00 -3.80
CA TRP A 33 -7.73 12.28 -3.14
C TRP A 33 -6.59 13.09 -3.74
N ASP A 34 -6.86 14.37 -4.00
CA ASP A 34 -5.85 15.37 -4.31
C ASP A 34 -5.44 16.09 -3.03
N TYR A 35 -4.15 16.33 -2.85
CA TYR A 35 -3.67 17.14 -1.75
C TYR A 35 -3.79 18.63 -2.12
N GLY A 36 -4.57 19.36 -1.35
CA GLY A 36 -4.70 20.80 -1.49
C GLY A 36 -3.51 21.56 -0.91
N PRO A 37 -3.52 22.92 -0.94
CA PRO A 37 -2.37 23.74 -0.56
C PRO A 37 -1.81 23.45 0.83
N LEU A 38 -2.66 23.26 1.83
CA LEU A 38 -2.21 22.91 3.18
C LEU A 38 -1.75 21.46 3.27
N GLY A 39 -2.40 20.56 2.53
CA GLY A 39 -2.06 19.14 2.52
C GLY A 39 -0.71 18.88 1.87
N VAL A 40 -0.41 19.51 0.74
CA VAL A 40 0.89 19.36 0.09
C VAL A 40 2.02 19.92 0.94
N ALA A 41 1.80 21.08 1.58
CA ALA A 41 2.81 21.67 2.48
C ALA A 41 3.12 20.75 3.67
N LEU A 42 2.10 20.18 4.30
CA LEU A 42 2.27 19.23 5.41
C LEU A 42 2.98 17.94 4.93
N LYS A 43 2.53 17.38 3.82
CA LYS A 43 3.13 16.17 3.22
C LYS A 43 4.61 16.38 2.90
N ASP A 44 4.95 17.50 2.26
CA ASP A 44 6.34 17.80 1.88
C ASP A 44 7.24 18.04 3.09
N ASN A 45 6.71 18.63 4.17
CA ASN A 45 7.44 18.76 5.42
C ASN A 45 7.75 17.39 6.03
N ILE A 46 6.78 16.47 6.07
CA ILE A 46 6.96 15.09 6.57
C ILE A 46 8.01 14.36 5.73
N LYS A 47 7.90 14.41 4.40
CA LYS A 47 8.84 13.77 3.47
C LYS A 47 10.27 14.31 3.64
N ARG A 48 10.41 15.64 3.77
CA ARG A 48 11.70 16.30 3.95
C ARG A 48 12.35 15.90 5.28
N GLU A 49 11.57 15.85 6.35
CA GLU A 49 12.10 15.47 7.67
C GLU A 49 12.50 13.99 7.71
N TRP A 50 11.69 13.11 7.11
CA TRP A 50 12.04 11.70 6.98
C TRP A 50 13.33 11.52 6.16
N TRP A 51 13.43 12.18 4.99
CA TRP A 51 14.61 12.10 4.14
C TRP A 51 15.86 12.65 4.84
N ARG A 52 15.72 13.77 5.52
CA ARG A 52 16.79 14.36 6.32
C ARG A 52 17.31 13.36 7.37
N SER A 53 16.38 12.77 8.12
CA SER A 53 16.68 11.81 9.20
C SER A 53 17.26 10.48 8.69
N MET A 54 16.75 9.98 7.55
CA MET A 54 17.11 8.65 7.05
C MET A 54 18.30 8.66 6.10
N VAL A 55 18.52 9.73 5.36
CA VAL A 55 19.52 9.78 4.30
C VAL A 55 20.57 10.84 4.58
N VAL A 56 20.14 12.12 4.76
CA VAL A 56 21.07 13.25 4.75
C VAL A 56 22.00 13.27 5.97
N THR A 57 21.47 12.95 7.15
CA THR A 57 22.23 12.98 8.40
C THR A 57 22.98 11.68 8.70
N ARG A 58 22.91 10.70 7.79
CA ARG A 58 23.54 9.38 7.97
C ARG A 58 24.62 9.13 6.94
N GLY A 59 25.73 8.51 7.40
CA GLY A 59 26.80 8.06 6.51
C GLY A 59 26.61 6.64 5.97
N ASP A 60 25.64 5.89 6.49
CA ASP A 60 25.38 4.50 6.20
C ASP A 60 24.08 4.26 5.37
N VAL A 61 23.42 5.31 4.94
CA VAL A 61 22.24 5.22 4.05
C VAL A 61 22.44 6.10 2.83
N VAL A 62 22.00 5.63 1.68
CA VAL A 62 21.96 6.38 0.41
C VAL A 62 20.55 6.40 -0.15
N GLY A 63 20.22 7.44 -0.91
CA GLY A 63 18.91 7.59 -1.53
C GLY A 63 18.91 7.18 -2.99
N VAL A 64 17.78 6.65 -3.45
CA VAL A 64 17.49 6.38 -4.86
C VAL A 64 16.09 6.92 -5.21
N ASP A 65 15.85 7.12 -6.49
CA ASP A 65 14.51 7.34 -7.05
C ASP A 65 14.32 6.33 -8.18
N THR A 66 13.46 5.33 -7.94
CA THR A 66 13.28 4.21 -8.87
C THR A 66 11.99 4.34 -9.67
N SER A 67 11.97 3.75 -10.87
CA SER A 67 10.84 3.82 -11.78
C SER A 67 9.55 3.25 -11.17
N ILE A 68 8.43 3.92 -11.45
CA ILE A 68 7.09 3.46 -11.06
C ILE A 68 6.65 2.28 -11.92
N ILE A 69 6.89 2.37 -13.25
CA ILE A 69 6.53 1.33 -14.20
C ILE A 69 7.72 0.39 -14.34
N LEU A 70 7.53 -0.87 -13.99
CA LEU A 70 8.56 -1.89 -14.05
C LEU A 70 8.08 -3.08 -14.90
N PRO A 71 9.02 -3.78 -15.60
CA PRO A 71 8.69 -4.90 -16.47
C PRO A 71 8.24 -6.13 -15.68
N THR A 72 7.38 -6.93 -16.31
CA THR A 72 6.81 -8.17 -15.74
C THR A 72 7.82 -9.08 -15.03
N PRO A 73 9.05 -9.32 -15.56
CA PRO A 73 10.01 -10.20 -14.89
C PRO A 73 10.38 -9.81 -13.45
N VAL A 74 10.38 -8.51 -13.12
CA VAL A 74 10.64 -8.04 -11.76
C VAL A 74 9.57 -8.56 -10.79
N TRP A 75 8.32 -8.50 -11.21
CA TRP A 75 7.16 -8.88 -10.39
C TRP A 75 6.94 -10.39 -10.34
N VAL A 76 7.39 -11.11 -11.37
CA VAL A 76 7.45 -12.57 -11.35
C VAL A 76 8.53 -13.03 -10.37
N ALA A 77 9.73 -12.45 -10.43
CA ALA A 77 10.84 -12.80 -9.54
C ALA A 77 10.54 -12.51 -8.07
N SER A 78 9.81 -11.42 -7.77
CA SER A 78 9.38 -11.06 -6.41
C SER A 78 8.13 -11.81 -5.94
N GLY A 79 7.47 -12.59 -6.80
CA GLY A 79 6.26 -13.34 -6.49
C GLY A 79 4.95 -12.55 -6.59
N HIS A 80 4.98 -11.23 -6.79
CA HIS A 80 3.78 -10.38 -6.79
C HIS A 80 2.74 -10.78 -7.83
N VAL A 81 3.17 -11.24 -9.01
CA VAL A 81 2.22 -11.70 -10.05
C VAL A 81 1.44 -12.92 -9.59
N ALA A 82 2.05 -13.81 -8.82
CA ALA A 82 1.45 -15.07 -8.40
C ALA A 82 0.65 -14.97 -7.09
N VAL A 83 1.14 -14.19 -6.11
CA VAL A 83 0.60 -14.27 -4.74
C VAL A 83 0.05 -12.95 -4.18
N PHE A 84 0.21 -11.85 -4.90
CA PHE A 84 -0.33 -10.56 -4.45
C PHE A 84 -1.82 -10.44 -4.80
N ASN A 85 -2.60 -11.37 -4.24
CA ASN A 85 -4.03 -11.54 -4.52
C ASN A 85 -4.84 -11.36 -3.24
N ASP A 86 -6.03 -10.77 -3.40
CA ASP A 86 -7.07 -10.77 -2.38
C ASP A 86 -8.18 -11.75 -2.79
N PRO A 87 -8.66 -12.64 -1.91
CA PRO A 87 -9.79 -13.51 -2.21
C PRO A 87 -11.09 -12.70 -2.25
N LEU A 88 -11.69 -12.60 -3.42
CA LEU A 88 -12.87 -11.79 -3.70
C LEU A 88 -14.12 -12.65 -3.79
N VAL A 89 -15.18 -12.23 -3.09
CA VAL A 89 -16.54 -12.76 -3.21
C VAL A 89 -17.51 -11.62 -3.57
N GLU A 90 -18.58 -11.96 -4.28
CA GLU A 90 -19.67 -11.04 -4.60
C GLU A 90 -20.95 -11.52 -3.90
N CYS A 91 -21.67 -10.60 -3.25
CA CYS A 91 -22.98 -10.90 -2.70
C CYS A 91 -23.99 -11.03 -3.83
N LEU A 92 -24.63 -12.21 -3.96
CA LEU A 92 -25.61 -12.51 -5.02
C LEU A 92 -26.91 -11.72 -4.91
N ASN A 93 -27.12 -11.00 -3.79
CA ASN A 93 -28.31 -10.18 -3.58
C ASN A 93 -28.10 -8.69 -3.91
N CYS A 94 -26.99 -8.10 -3.41
CA CYS A 94 -26.74 -6.66 -3.61
C CYS A 94 -25.60 -6.36 -4.59
N HIS A 95 -24.94 -7.40 -5.13
CA HIS A 95 -23.82 -7.31 -6.08
C HIS A 95 -22.60 -6.55 -5.59
N LYS A 96 -22.49 -6.31 -4.28
CA LYS A 96 -21.30 -5.73 -3.69
C LYS A 96 -20.23 -6.78 -3.46
N ARG A 97 -18.99 -6.37 -3.71
CA ARG A 97 -17.81 -7.21 -3.60
C ARG A 97 -17.11 -6.99 -2.27
N GLN A 98 -16.67 -8.07 -1.66
CA GLN A 98 -15.99 -8.10 -0.37
C GLN A 98 -14.81 -9.08 -0.42
N ARG A 99 -13.85 -8.90 0.48
CA ARG A 99 -12.79 -9.88 0.72
C ARG A 99 -13.35 -10.98 1.60
N SER A 100 -13.23 -12.25 1.17
CA SER A 100 -13.75 -13.38 1.97
C SER A 100 -13.00 -13.53 3.29
N ASP A 101 -11.66 -13.37 3.29
CA ASP A 101 -10.84 -13.42 4.50
C ASP A 101 -11.25 -12.36 5.55
N LYS A 102 -11.57 -11.14 5.12
CA LYS A 102 -12.05 -10.09 6.03
C LYS A 102 -13.46 -10.34 6.57
N LEU A 103 -14.29 -10.98 5.78
CA LEU A 103 -15.61 -11.40 6.23
C LEU A 103 -15.51 -12.51 7.29
N GLU A 104 -14.59 -13.47 7.09
CA GLU A 104 -14.31 -14.54 8.05
C GLU A 104 -13.69 -14.02 9.34
N GLU A 105 -12.71 -13.10 9.26
CA GLU A 105 -12.17 -12.38 10.44
C GLU A 105 -13.27 -11.68 11.23
N SER A 106 -14.12 -10.91 10.55
CA SER A 106 -15.22 -10.17 11.19
C SER A 106 -16.29 -11.10 11.77
N TYR A 107 -16.46 -12.29 11.20
CA TYR A 107 -17.31 -13.34 11.79
C TYR A 107 -16.67 -13.88 13.07
N ALA A 108 -15.39 -14.23 13.05
CA ALA A 108 -14.66 -14.77 14.19
C ALA A 108 -14.67 -13.79 15.37
N GLU A 109 -14.39 -12.51 15.14
CA GLU A 109 -14.46 -11.43 16.17
C GLU A 109 -15.81 -11.41 16.90
N LYS A 110 -16.91 -11.64 16.19
CA LYS A 110 -18.28 -11.65 16.75
C LYS A 110 -18.66 -12.94 17.46
N HIS A 111 -17.95 -14.03 17.19
CA HIS A 111 -18.30 -15.37 17.66
C HIS A 111 -17.21 -16.01 18.55
N GLY A 112 -16.35 -15.19 19.16
CA GLY A 112 -15.32 -15.64 20.10
C GLY A 112 -14.21 -16.46 19.43
N ASP A 113 -13.65 -15.89 18.34
CA ASP A 113 -12.57 -16.44 17.52
C ASP A 113 -12.90 -17.78 16.82
N LYS A 114 -14.19 -18.09 16.68
CA LYS A 114 -14.63 -19.28 15.94
C LYS A 114 -14.83 -18.96 14.47
N LEU A 115 -14.22 -19.76 13.61
CA LEU A 115 -14.47 -19.70 12.17
C LEU A 115 -15.87 -20.23 11.84
N PRO A 116 -16.47 -19.79 10.72
CA PRO A 116 -17.78 -20.27 10.30
C PRO A 116 -17.73 -21.75 9.91
N GLU A 117 -18.61 -22.58 10.49
CA GLU A 117 -18.63 -24.05 10.30
C GLU A 117 -18.94 -24.45 8.85
N ASN A 118 -19.83 -23.69 8.19
CA ASN A 118 -20.21 -23.92 6.80
C ASN A 118 -19.58 -22.88 5.84
N GLY A 119 -18.44 -22.29 6.24
CA GLY A 119 -17.75 -21.29 5.45
C GLY A 119 -18.63 -20.08 5.10
N MET A 120 -18.57 -19.62 3.86
CA MET A 120 -19.31 -18.44 3.41
C MET A 120 -20.83 -18.53 3.56
N ALA A 121 -21.40 -19.73 3.70
CA ALA A 121 -22.84 -19.91 3.93
C ALA A 121 -23.33 -19.40 5.29
N ASP A 122 -22.44 -19.27 6.26
CA ASP A 122 -22.75 -18.73 7.59
C ASP A 122 -22.61 -17.21 7.67
N ILE A 123 -21.96 -16.61 6.70
CA ILE A 123 -21.58 -15.19 6.73
C ILE A 123 -22.70 -14.31 6.17
N VAL A 124 -23.02 -13.27 6.94
CA VAL A 124 -24.01 -12.26 6.59
C VAL A 124 -23.34 -11.12 5.80
N CYS A 125 -23.95 -10.70 4.71
CA CYS A 125 -23.47 -9.56 3.95
C CYS A 125 -23.58 -8.26 4.78
N PRO A 126 -22.49 -7.53 4.99
CA PRO A 126 -22.50 -6.32 5.81
C PRO A 126 -23.28 -5.17 5.16
N ASP A 127 -23.50 -5.22 3.85
CA ASP A 127 -24.21 -4.17 3.10
C ASP A 127 -25.72 -4.35 3.06
N CYS A 128 -26.23 -5.58 2.91
CA CYS A 128 -27.66 -5.84 2.72
C CYS A 128 -28.27 -6.80 3.72
N GLY A 129 -27.50 -7.39 4.64
CA GLY A 129 -27.99 -8.31 5.66
C GLY A 129 -28.34 -9.72 5.17
N THR A 130 -28.16 -10.04 3.89
CA THR A 130 -28.44 -11.38 3.36
C THR A 130 -27.38 -12.37 3.81
N ARG A 131 -27.80 -13.54 4.36
CA ARG A 131 -26.88 -14.59 4.82
C ARG A 131 -26.61 -15.59 3.70
N GLY A 132 -25.34 -16.03 3.57
CA GLY A 132 -24.93 -17.18 2.78
C GLY A 132 -25.13 -17.07 1.26
N LYS A 133 -25.36 -15.88 0.74
CA LYS A 133 -25.57 -15.64 -0.69
C LYS A 133 -24.33 -15.02 -1.32
N TRP A 134 -23.29 -15.83 -1.48
CA TRP A 134 -21.99 -15.41 -2.01
C TRP A 134 -21.61 -16.23 -3.24
N THR A 135 -20.83 -15.62 -4.13
CA THR A 135 -20.12 -16.36 -5.18
C THR A 135 -19.00 -17.20 -4.57
N GLU A 136 -18.48 -18.16 -5.32
CA GLU A 136 -17.21 -18.78 -4.97
C GLU A 136 -16.09 -17.73 -4.91
N PRO A 137 -15.15 -17.85 -3.95
CA PRO A 137 -14.00 -16.98 -3.86
C PRO A 137 -13.16 -17.04 -5.14
N ARG A 138 -12.72 -15.87 -5.62
CA ARG A 138 -11.82 -15.74 -6.77
C ARG A 138 -10.65 -14.87 -6.39
N ASP A 139 -9.46 -15.28 -6.78
CA ASP A 139 -8.26 -14.47 -6.59
C ASP A 139 -8.35 -13.21 -7.45
N PHE A 140 -8.15 -12.08 -6.80
CA PHE A 140 -8.08 -10.78 -7.43
C PHE A 140 -6.69 -10.20 -7.24
N ASN A 141 -5.89 -10.18 -8.30
CA ASN A 141 -4.56 -9.59 -8.25
C ASN A 141 -4.63 -8.08 -8.09
N MET A 142 -3.96 -7.55 -7.07
CA MET A 142 -3.96 -6.13 -6.73
C MET A 142 -2.98 -5.29 -7.56
N MET A 143 -2.23 -5.88 -8.48
CA MET A 143 -1.32 -5.15 -9.37
C MET A 143 -2.10 -4.35 -10.41
N LEU A 144 -1.82 -3.05 -10.51
CA LEU A 144 -2.27 -2.24 -11.64
C LEU A 144 -1.38 -2.49 -12.85
N ARG A 145 -1.99 -2.77 -14.00
CA ARG A 145 -1.32 -3.11 -15.26
C ARG A 145 -1.40 -1.96 -16.26
N THR A 146 -0.40 -1.88 -17.12
CA THR A 146 -0.37 -0.99 -18.28
C THR A 146 0.40 -1.64 -19.42
N HIS A 147 0.25 -1.13 -20.63
CA HIS A 147 1.02 -1.56 -21.79
C HIS A 147 1.92 -0.41 -22.26
N LEU A 148 3.17 -0.71 -22.58
CA LEU A 148 4.10 0.25 -23.15
C LEU A 148 4.23 0.02 -24.66
N GLY A 149 4.08 1.11 -25.43
CA GLY A 149 4.11 1.08 -26.88
C GLY A 149 2.72 0.98 -27.52
N PRO A 150 2.64 0.86 -28.85
CA PRO A 150 1.38 0.99 -29.60
C PRO A 150 0.56 -0.30 -29.66
N VAL A 151 1.10 -1.43 -29.21
CA VAL A 151 0.45 -2.74 -29.30
C VAL A 151 0.28 -3.30 -27.90
N GLU A 152 -0.95 -3.71 -27.57
CA GLU A 152 -1.28 -4.37 -26.31
C GLU A 152 -1.11 -5.88 -26.45
N ASP A 153 0.06 -6.39 -26.07
CA ASP A 153 0.39 -7.81 -26.04
C ASP A 153 1.11 -8.18 -24.73
N GLU A 154 1.46 -9.45 -24.57
CA GLU A 154 2.17 -9.93 -23.37
C GLU A 154 3.57 -9.33 -23.24
N ASN A 155 4.24 -8.96 -24.33
CA ASN A 155 5.59 -8.40 -24.31
C ASN A 155 5.57 -6.92 -23.88
N SER A 156 4.48 -6.22 -24.18
CA SER A 156 4.28 -4.82 -23.82
C SER A 156 3.71 -4.65 -22.40
N LEU A 157 3.32 -5.75 -21.73
CA LEU A 157 2.72 -5.72 -20.41
C LEU A 157 3.72 -5.28 -19.33
N HIS A 158 3.36 -4.23 -18.61
CA HIS A 158 4.10 -3.68 -17.50
C HIS A 158 3.16 -3.45 -16.30
N TYR A 159 3.75 -3.29 -15.14
CA TYR A 159 2.99 -3.05 -13.91
C TYR A 159 3.43 -1.75 -13.24
N LEU A 160 2.46 -1.05 -12.67
CA LEU A 160 2.74 0.01 -11.71
C LEU A 160 3.13 -0.64 -10.39
N ARG A 161 4.21 -0.19 -9.79
CA ARG A 161 4.73 -0.79 -8.55
C ARG A 161 3.71 -0.71 -7.41
N PRO A 162 3.44 -1.80 -6.69
CA PRO A 162 2.58 -1.81 -5.50
C PRO A 162 3.33 -1.39 -4.23
N GLU A 163 4.67 -1.31 -4.31
CA GLU A 163 5.58 -0.87 -3.24
C GLU A 163 6.92 -0.41 -3.84
N THR A 164 7.70 0.29 -3.04
CA THR A 164 8.98 0.86 -3.48
C THR A 164 10.18 -0.07 -3.29
N ALA A 165 10.01 -1.18 -2.56
CA ALA A 165 11.08 -2.10 -2.18
C ALA A 165 11.79 -2.77 -3.37
N GLN A 166 11.04 -3.25 -4.39
CA GLN A 166 11.64 -3.99 -5.50
C GLN A 166 12.62 -3.15 -6.31
N GLY A 167 12.36 -1.85 -6.47
CA GLY A 167 13.31 -0.95 -7.11
C GLY A 167 14.64 -0.87 -6.34
N ILE A 168 14.58 -0.90 -5.01
CA ILE A 168 15.77 -0.93 -4.16
C ILE A 168 16.55 -2.24 -4.37
N PHE A 169 15.87 -3.38 -4.35
CA PHE A 169 16.53 -4.68 -4.54
C PHE A 169 17.13 -4.85 -5.94
N VAL A 170 16.42 -4.43 -6.98
CA VAL A 170 16.90 -4.48 -8.37
C VAL A 170 18.17 -3.64 -8.53
N ASP A 171 18.23 -2.46 -7.93
CA ASP A 171 19.35 -1.55 -8.03
C ASP A 171 20.44 -1.76 -6.97
N PHE A 172 20.29 -2.71 -6.08
CA PHE A 172 21.23 -2.96 -4.98
C PHE A 172 22.69 -2.98 -5.43
N LYS A 173 23.02 -3.80 -6.45
CA LYS A 173 24.38 -3.93 -6.96
C LYS A 173 24.92 -2.64 -7.59
N ASN A 174 24.07 -1.95 -8.33
CA ASN A 174 24.41 -0.67 -8.97
C ASN A 174 24.74 0.38 -7.89
N VAL A 175 23.87 0.49 -6.89
CA VAL A 175 24.02 1.43 -5.77
C VAL A 175 25.26 1.08 -4.94
N MET A 176 25.46 -0.19 -4.57
CA MET A 176 26.62 -0.63 -3.81
C MET A 176 27.94 -0.27 -4.52
N THR A 177 27.98 -0.48 -5.84
CA THR A 177 29.16 -0.20 -6.66
C THR A 177 29.41 1.29 -6.81
N SER A 178 28.40 2.06 -7.20
CA SER A 178 28.53 3.50 -7.48
C SER A 178 28.78 4.33 -6.22
N SER A 179 28.15 3.97 -5.11
CA SER A 179 28.34 4.64 -3.82
C SER A 179 29.51 4.09 -2.99
N ARG A 180 30.19 3.04 -3.47
CA ARG A 180 31.29 2.34 -2.77
C ARG A 180 30.92 1.88 -1.36
N LYS A 181 29.67 1.50 -1.17
CA LYS A 181 29.17 0.97 0.12
C LYS A 181 29.38 -0.52 0.23
N LYS A 182 29.47 -0.97 1.48
CA LYS A 182 29.46 -2.39 1.86
C LYS A 182 28.48 -2.56 3.03
N PRO A 183 27.84 -3.72 3.17
CA PRO A 183 27.03 -3.98 4.37
C PRO A 183 27.84 -3.78 5.67
N PRO A 184 27.27 -3.18 6.73
CA PRO A 184 25.89 -2.72 6.78
C PRO A 184 25.67 -1.35 6.11
N PHE A 185 24.65 -1.22 5.26
CA PHE A 185 24.20 0.06 4.73
C PHE A 185 22.75 0.00 4.26
N GLY A 186 22.08 1.15 4.20
CA GLY A 186 20.71 1.27 3.75
C GLY A 186 20.57 1.94 2.38
N ILE A 187 19.49 1.59 1.68
CA ILE A 187 19.04 2.26 0.47
C ILE A 187 17.60 2.73 0.71
N ALA A 188 17.36 4.03 0.59
CA ALA A 188 16.08 4.66 0.83
C ALA A 188 15.44 5.13 -0.49
N ASN A 189 14.14 4.97 -0.61
CA ASN A 189 13.34 5.44 -1.73
C ASN A 189 12.05 6.11 -1.21
N MET A 190 11.63 7.18 -1.88
CA MET A 190 10.32 7.80 -1.65
C MET A 190 9.60 7.92 -2.98
N GLY A 191 8.32 7.56 -3.00
CA GLY A 191 7.54 7.77 -4.20
C GLY A 191 6.17 7.12 -4.15
N LYS A 192 5.44 7.29 -5.24
CA LYS A 192 4.11 6.72 -5.39
C LYS A 192 4.16 5.22 -5.61
N SER A 193 3.16 4.57 -5.03
CA SER A 193 2.85 3.16 -5.20
C SER A 193 1.35 2.98 -5.46
N PHE A 194 0.97 1.85 -6.03
CA PHE A 194 -0.36 1.64 -6.58
C PHE A 194 -0.87 0.25 -6.24
N ARG A 195 -2.06 0.19 -5.65
CA ARG A 195 -2.73 -1.10 -5.36
C ARG A 195 -4.17 -1.03 -5.81
N ASN A 196 -4.62 -1.96 -6.62
CA ASN A 196 -6.00 -2.02 -7.08
C ASN A 196 -6.93 -2.53 -5.97
N GLU A 197 -7.10 -1.74 -4.93
CA GLU A 197 -7.89 -2.07 -3.75
C GLU A 197 -9.35 -2.38 -4.09
N ILE A 198 -9.87 -3.51 -3.61
CA ILE A 198 -11.25 -3.94 -3.82
C ILE A 198 -12.21 -3.03 -3.03
N THR A 199 -11.87 -2.78 -1.76
CA THR A 199 -12.66 -1.97 -0.84
C THR A 199 -11.85 -0.75 -0.37
N PRO A 200 -11.54 0.19 -1.29
CA PRO A 200 -10.86 1.41 -0.89
C PRO A 200 -11.78 2.23 0.01
N GLY A 201 -11.22 2.94 0.97
CA GLY A 201 -12.01 3.72 1.90
C GLY A 201 -11.23 4.25 3.08
N ASN A 202 -11.96 4.62 4.12
CA ASN A 202 -11.41 5.15 5.34
C ASN A 202 -10.54 6.40 5.08
N PHE A 203 -11.11 7.38 4.35
CA PHE A 203 -10.45 8.63 4.01
C PHE A 203 -9.17 8.39 3.19
N ILE A 204 -8.03 9.00 3.57
CA ILE A 204 -6.73 8.86 2.89
C ILE A 204 -5.96 7.61 3.34
N PHE A 205 -6.49 6.83 4.29
CA PHE A 205 -5.77 5.69 4.87
C PHE A 205 -5.73 4.46 3.95
N ARG A 206 -6.70 4.34 3.03
CA ARG A 206 -6.73 3.24 2.07
C ARG A 206 -7.16 3.73 0.69
N THR A 207 -6.18 4.04 -0.14
CA THR A 207 -6.33 4.57 -1.49
C THR A 207 -5.63 3.66 -2.49
N ARG A 208 -5.99 3.75 -3.77
CA ARG A 208 -5.34 2.98 -4.84
C ARG A 208 -4.00 3.57 -5.27
N GLU A 209 -3.83 4.86 -5.07
CA GLU A 209 -2.60 5.60 -5.30
C GLU A 209 -2.18 6.24 -3.99
N PHE A 210 -0.98 5.96 -3.52
CA PHE A 210 -0.45 6.46 -2.25
C PHE A 210 1.05 6.70 -2.34
N GLU A 211 1.64 7.31 -1.34
CA GLU A 211 3.10 7.49 -1.25
C GLU A 211 3.68 6.62 -0.15
N GLN A 212 4.86 6.08 -0.43
CA GLN A 212 5.68 5.38 0.55
C GLN A 212 7.01 6.10 0.74
N MET A 213 7.53 5.98 1.95
CA MET A 213 8.90 6.32 2.32
C MET A 213 9.50 5.05 2.93
N GLU A 214 10.38 4.41 2.20
CA GLU A 214 10.88 3.07 2.50
C GLU A 214 12.40 3.05 2.51
N MET A 215 12.99 2.27 3.39
CA MET A 215 14.43 2.08 3.47
C MET A 215 14.73 0.62 3.81
N GLU A 216 15.45 -0.03 2.92
CA GLU A 216 15.98 -1.37 3.10
C GLU A 216 17.40 -1.29 3.65
N PHE A 217 17.65 -1.94 4.79
CA PHE A 217 18.97 -1.92 5.44
C PHE A 217 19.61 -3.29 5.33
N PHE A 218 20.67 -3.36 4.55
CA PHE A 218 21.41 -4.58 4.23
C PHE A 218 22.50 -4.81 5.24
N VAL A 219 22.49 -5.97 5.89
CA VAL A 219 23.39 -6.31 6.99
C VAL A 219 24.25 -7.54 6.66
N THR A 220 25.32 -7.74 7.41
CA THR A 220 26.09 -8.98 7.35
C THR A 220 25.26 -10.11 7.94
N PRO A 221 25.22 -11.31 7.32
CA PRO A 221 24.49 -12.44 7.87
C PRO A 221 24.85 -12.73 9.33
N GLY A 222 23.83 -12.93 10.16
CA GLY A 222 23.98 -13.20 11.60
C GLY A 222 24.06 -11.94 12.49
N THR A 223 23.89 -10.74 11.92
CA THR A 223 23.81 -9.47 12.68
C THR A 223 22.42 -8.81 12.58
N ASP A 224 21.47 -9.50 12.02
CA ASP A 224 20.13 -9.00 11.73
C ASP A 224 19.31 -8.64 12.97
N GLU A 225 19.38 -9.45 14.04
CA GLU A 225 18.67 -9.17 15.30
C GLU A 225 19.16 -7.87 15.97
N GLU A 226 20.48 -7.66 16.00
CA GLU A 226 21.09 -6.45 16.57
C GLU A 226 20.66 -5.20 15.78
N TRP A 227 20.71 -5.27 14.45
CA TRP A 227 20.27 -4.16 13.58
C TRP A 227 18.77 -3.93 13.64
N HIS A 228 17.96 -4.98 13.77
CA HIS A 228 16.52 -4.87 13.96
C HIS A 228 16.21 -4.08 15.24
N GLN A 229 16.82 -4.45 16.37
CA GLN A 229 16.62 -3.71 17.62
C GLN A 229 17.09 -2.25 17.50
N TYR A 230 18.24 -2.01 16.88
CA TYR A 230 18.73 -0.66 16.62
C TYR A 230 17.70 0.19 15.87
N TRP A 231 17.10 -0.38 14.81
CA TRP A 231 16.12 0.34 14.00
C TRP A 231 14.79 0.55 14.71
N ILE A 232 14.33 -0.37 15.54
CA ILE A 232 13.18 -0.17 16.43
C ILE A 232 13.40 1.06 17.29
N ASP A 233 14.53 1.14 17.99
CA ASP A 233 14.86 2.24 18.87
C ASP A 233 15.03 3.57 18.12
N ALA A 234 15.70 3.56 16.99
CA ALA A 234 15.91 4.72 16.15
C ALA A 234 14.60 5.29 15.59
N ARG A 235 13.70 4.41 15.15
CA ARG A 235 12.38 4.83 14.63
C ARG A 235 11.45 5.31 15.73
N THR A 236 11.43 4.63 16.87
CA THR A 236 10.64 5.07 18.03
C THR A 236 11.04 6.48 18.44
N ARG A 237 12.34 6.76 18.57
CA ARG A 237 12.82 8.13 18.88
C ARG A 237 12.46 9.19 17.84
N TRP A 238 12.31 8.79 16.57
CA TRP A 238 11.92 9.74 15.52
C TRP A 238 10.46 10.13 15.60
N TYR A 239 9.57 9.26 16.11
CA TYR A 239 8.14 9.54 16.26
C TYR A 239 7.80 10.31 17.54
N ILE A 240 8.67 10.32 18.55
CA ILE A 240 8.51 11.03 19.83
C ILE A 240 9.18 12.40 19.76
#